data_6f83665ed4b84e2af2b7044c3b51b8d3
#
_entry.id   6f83665ed4b84e2af2b7044c3b51b8d3
#
_cell.length_a   1.000
_cell.length_b   1.000
_cell.length_c   1.000
_cell.angle_alpha   90.00
_cell.angle_beta   90.00
_cell.angle_gamma   90.00
#
_symmetry.space_group_name_H-M   'P 1'
#
loop_
_entity.id
_entity.type
_entity.pdbx_description
1 polymer ?
#
loop_
_entity_poly.entity_id
_entity_poly.type
_entity_poly.pdbx_seq_one_letter_code
_entity_poly.pdbx_strand_id
1 'polypeptide(L)'
;MSITMNLYYTGKDGSARRFAEEMERSGTADQIRAEEGNERYDYFFSMNDPETVLLIDSWKDQASLDAHHASGVSIKSGQEE
;
A
#
# COMPACT_ATOMS: atom_id res chain seq x y z
N MET A 1 20.01 -4.16 -2.08
CA MET A 1 19.49 -3.32 -3.17
C MET A 1 18.00 -3.10 -2.97
N SER A 2 17.59 -1.86 -2.99
CA SER A 2 16.19 -1.52 -2.72
C SER A 2 15.29 -1.87 -3.90
N ILE A 3 14.06 -2.25 -3.59
CA ILE A 3 13.04 -2.56 -4.57
C ILE A 3 11.90 -1.57 -4.34
N THR A 4 11.56 -0.80 -5.37
CA THR A 4 10.47 0.18 -5.28
C THR A 4 9.40 -0.17 -6.29
N MET A 5 8.16 -0.21 -5.83
CA MET A 5 7.03 -0.50 -6.68
C MET A 5 6.06 0.67 -6.66
N ASN A 6 5.53 1.00 -7.82
CA ASN A 6 4.48 2.00 -7.95
C ASN A 6 3.21 1.26 -8.34
N LEU A 7 2.24 1.27 -7.44
CA LEU A 7 1.01 0.51 -7.63
C LEU A 7 -0.14 1.49 -7.77
N TYR A 8 -0.86 1.39 -8.90
CA TYR A 8 -2.01 2.24 -9.16
C TYR A 8 -3.28 1.47 -8.87
N TYR A 9 -4.13 2.04 -8.04
CA TYR A 9 -5.43 1.46 -7.72
C TYR A 9 -6.50 2.37 -8.28
N THR A 10 -7.42 1.81 -9.05
CA THR A 10 -8.53 2.56 -9.61
C THR A 10 -9.82 1.92 -9.14
N GLY A 11 -10.71 2.73 -8.60
CA GLY A 11 -11.99 2.26 -8.08
C GLY A 11 -13.15 3.00 -8.69
N LYS A 12 -14.34 2.80 -8.11
CA LYS A 12 -15.54 3.52 -8.49
C LYS A 12 -16.06 4.27 -7.29
N ASP A 13 -16.60 5.45 -7.52
CA ASP A 13 -17.31 6.21 -6.49
C ASP A 13 -16.43 6.47 -5.27
N GLY A 14 -15.14 6.73 -5.51
CA GLY A 14 -14.20 7.04 -4.45
C GLY A 14 -13.69 5.84 -3.67
N SER A 15 -13.93 4.62 -4.15
CA SER A 15 -13.55 3.42 -3.40
C SER A 15 -12.04 3.31 -3.20
N ALA A 16 -11.25 3.72 -4.18
CA ALA A 16 -9.79 3.66 -4.05
C ALA A 16 -9.31 4.60 -2.95
N ARG A 17 -9.86 5.82 -2.91
CA ARG A 17 -9.49 6.77 -1.85
C ARG A 17 -9.95 6.29 -0.48
N ARG A 18 -11.17 5.74 -0.40
CA ARG A 18 -11.65 5.18 0.87
C ARG A 18 -10.77 4.06 1.36
N PHE A 19 -10.31 3.20 0.45
CA PHE A 19 -9.39 2.13 0.80
C PHE A 19 -8.10 2.68 1.39
N ALA A 20 -7.49 3.66 0.71
CA ALA A 20 -6.25 4.26 1.19
C ALA A 20 -6.44 4.94 2.55
N GLU A 21 -7.55 5.68 2.71
CA GLU A 21 -7.84 6.33 3.97
C GLU A 21 -8.06 5.33 5.09
N GLU A 22 -8.72 4.21 4.78
CA GLU A 22 -8.94 3.17 5.77
C GLU A 22 -7.63 2.50 6.18
N MET A 23 -6.72 2.28 5.22
CA MET A 23 -5.42 1.71 5.54
C MET A 23 -4.66 2.59 6.52
N GLU A 24 -4.77 3.91 6.36
CA GLU A 24 -4.10 4.84 7.27
C GLU A 24 -4.84 4.91 8.62
N ARG A 25 -6.15 5.05 8.58
CA ARG A 25 -6.93 5.24 9.80
C ARG A 25 -6.91 4.02 10.71
N SER A 26 -6.94 2.83 10.12
CA SER A 26 -6.99 1.58 10.90
C SER A 26 -5.65 1.24 11.55
N GLY A 27 -4.56 1.92 11.14
CA GLY A 27 -3.24 1.59 11.60
C GLY A 27 -2.55 0.52 10.77
N THR A 28 -3.22 -0.01 9.75
CA THR A 28 -2.64 -1.06 8.91
C THR A 28 -1.41 -0.55 8.16
N ALA A 29 -1.49 0.67 7.60
CA ALA A 29 -0.36 1.24 6.88
C ALA A 29 0.84 1.43 7.82
N ASP A 30 0.59 1.84 9.07
CA ASP A 30 1.66 2.00 10.05
C ASP A 30 2.28 0.66 10.42
N GLN A 31 1.47 -0.41 10.48
CA GLN A 31 2.00 -1.75 10.71
C GLN A 31 2.94 -2.17 9.60
N ILE A 32 2.58 -1.86 8.36
CA ILE A 32 3.41 -2.19 7.22
C ILE A 32 4.71 -1.39 7.27
N ARG A 33 4.63 -0.12 7.61
CA ARG A 33 5.82 0.73 7.72
C ARG A 33 6.77 0.25 8.79
N ALA A 34 6.24 -0.43 9.80
CA ALA A 34 7.05 -0.97 10.90
C ALA A 34 7.66 -2.33 10.57
N GLU A 35 7.30 -2.94 9.46
CA GLU A 35 7.88 -4.23 9.08
C GLU A 35 9.34 -4.08 8.73
N GLU A 36 10.13 -5.11 9.07
CA GLU A 36 11.55 -5.06 8.80
C GLU A 36 11.81 -4.91 7.31
N GLY A 37 12.66 -3.96 6.96
CA GLY A 37 13.04 -3.75 5.56
C GLY A 37 12.12 -2.81 4.80
N ASN A 38 10.99 -2.38 5.38
CA ASN A 38 10.16 -1.40 4.69
C ASN A 38 10.86 -0.05 4.72
N GLU A 39 11.01 0.56 3.55
CA GLU A 39 11.67 1.86 3.40
C GLU A 39 10.68 2.95 3.07
N ARG A 40 9.55 2.60 2.48
CA ARG A 40 8.54 3.57 2.10
C ARG A 40 7.21 2.86 1.90
N TYR A 41 6.13 3.49 2.34
CA TYR A 41 4.78 2.99 2.10
C TYR A 41 3.85 4.19 2.19
N ASP A 42 3.66 4.87 1.03
CA ASP A 42 2.93 6.13 0.97
C ASP A 42 1.86 6.11 -0.09
N TYR A 43 0.68 6.59 0.26
CA TYR A 43 -0.42 6.75 -0.68
C TYR A 43 -0.46 8.18 -1.19
N PHE A 44 -0.80 8.33 -2.47
CA PHE A 44 -0.94 9.63 -3.11
C PHE A 44 -2.23 9.65 -3.90
N PHE A 45 -2.92 10.77 -3.84
CA PHE A 45 -4.15 10.96 -4.63
C PHE A 45 -3.79 11.68 -5.92
N SER A 46 -4.41 11.21 -7.02
CA SER A 46 -4.21 11.87 -8.30
C SER A 46 -4.97 13.19 -8.32
N MET A 47 -4.34 14.25 -8.82
CA MET A 47 -5.00 15.54 -8.95
C MET A 47 -6.04 15.53 -10.07
N ASN A 48 -5.81 14.71 -11.09
CA ASN A 48 -6.63 14.72 -12.29
C ASN A 48 -7.69 13.63 -12.30
N ASP A 49 -7.53 12.61 -11.46
CA ASP A 49 -8.42 11.45 -11.48
C ASP A 49 -8.76 11.05 -10.05
N PRO A 50 -9.96 11.45 -9.57
CA PRO A 50 -10.34 11.16 -8.18
C PRO A 50 -10.54 9.68 -7.90
N GLU A 51 -10.57 8.84 -8.94
CA GLU A 51 -10.76 7.40 -8.76
C GLU A 51 -9.45 6.64 -8.71
N THR A 52 -8.32 7.32 -8.84
CA THR A 52 -7.02 6.66 -8.86
C THR A 52 -6.17 7.08 -7.67
N VAL A 53 -5.56 6.09 -7.04
CA VAL A 53 -4.64 6.28 -5.92
C VAL A 53 -3.34 5.57 -6.28
N LEU A 54 -2.22 6.23 -6.01
CA LEU A 54 -0.90 5.65 -6.21
C LEU A 54 -0.33 5.26 -4.86
N LEU A 55 0.18 4.04 -4.76
CA LEU A 55 0.96 3.60 -3.62
C LEU A 55 2.40 3.44 -4.06
N ILE A 56 3.32 4.11 -3.38
CA ILE A 56 4.75 3.89 -3.57
C ILE A 56 5.23 3.05 -2.40
N ASP A 57 5.74 1.87 -2.70
CA ASP A 57 6.04 0.82 -1.73
C ASP A 57 7.48 0.38 -1.98
N SER A 58 8.37 0.55 -0.99
CA SER A 58 9.79 0.31 -1.16
C SER A 58 10.32 -0.56 -0.04
N TRP A 59 11.16 -1.53 -0.41
CA TRP A 59 11.74 -2.51 0.52
C TRP A 59 13.24 -2.63 0.28
N LYS A 60 13.98 -2.92 1.35
CA LYS A 60 15.44 -2.95 1.24
C LYS A 60 15.94 -4.11 0.38
N ASP A 61 15.18 -5.20 0.29
CA ASP A 61 15.56 -6.36 -0.52
C ASP A 61 14.35 -7.24 -0.78
N GLN A 62 14.55 -8.24 -1.63
CA GLN A 62 13.47 -9.15 -2.04
C GLN A 62 12.96 -9.97 -0.86
N ALA A 63 13.85 -10.37 0.03
CA ALA A 63 13.46 -11.19 1.18
C ALA A 63 12.48 -10.44 2.08
N SER A 64 12.71 -9.13 2.28
CA SER A 64 11.80 -8.32 3.09
C SER A 64 10.44 -8.18 2.42
N LEU A 65 10.42 -7.99 1.12
CA LEU A 65 9.18 -7.90 0.36
C LEU A 65 8.41 -9.22 0.43
N ASP A 66 9.11 -10.34 0.29
CA ASP A 66 8.48 -11.65 0.37
C ASP A 66 7.88 -11.89 1.75
N ALA A 67 8.59 -11.48 2.80
CA ALA A 67 8.11 -11.60 4.17
C ALA A 67 6.84 -10.77 4.37
N HIS A 68 6.80 -9.57 3.79
CA HIS A 68 5.61 -8.73 3.85
C HIS A 68 4.41 -9.43 3.20
N HIS A 69 4.60 -10.00 2.02
CA HIS A 69 3.52 -10.68 1.33
C HIS A 69 3.04 -11.90 2.12
N ALA A 70 3.94 -12.58 2.80
CA ALA A 70 3.59 -13.74 3.60
C ALA A 70 2.87 -13.37 4.89
N SER A 71 3.00 -12.13 5.34
CA SER A 71 2.39 -11.70 6.60
C SER A 71 0.86 -11.62 6.52
N GLY A 72 0.32 -11.49 5.32
CA GLY A 72 -1.11 -11.42 5.11
C GLY A 72 -1.75 -10.07 5.35
N VAL A 73 -1.01 -9.10 5.86
CA VAL A 73 -1.58 -7.79 6.18
C VAL A 73 -2.10 -7.12 4.90
N SER A 74 -1.24 -7.02 3.90
CA SER A 74 -1.62 -6.39 2.64
C SER A 74 -2.63 -7.22 1.86
N ILE A 75 -2.44 -8.53 1.84
CA ILE A 75 -3.32 -9.44 1.11
C ILE A 75 -4.73 -9.39 1.66
N LYS A 76 -4.85 -9.39 2.98
CA LYS A 76 -6.15 -9.37 3.62
C LYS A 76 -6.94 -8.13 3.23
N SER A 77 -6.28 -6.98 3.20
CA SER A 77 -6.92 -5.74 2.82
C SER A 77 -7.37 -5.78 1.36
N GLY A 78 -6.54 -6.32 0.50
CA GLY A 78 -6.87 -6.42 -0.92
C GLY A 78 -8.04 -7.31 -1.20
N GLN A 79 -8.20 -8.37 -0.44
CA GLN A 79 -9.28 -9.32 -0.67
C GLN A 79 -10.65 -8.76 -0.34
N GLU A 80 -10.70 -7.73 0.45
CA GLU A 80 -11.98 -7.13 0.82
C GLU A 80 -12.56 -6.27 -0.29
N GLU A 81 -11.77 -6.03 -1.32
CA GLU A 81 -12.27 -5.28 -2.46
C GLU A 81 -13.15 -6.14 -3.34
#